data_f155fa61d4b75ca97141d0b6e6bf01bf
#
_entry.id   f155fa61d4b75ca97141d0b6e6bf01bf
#
_cell.length_a   1.000
_cell.length_b   1.000
_cell.length_c   1.000
_cell.angle_alpha   90.00
_cell.angle_beta   90.00
_cell.angle_gamma   90.00
#
_symmetry.space_group_name_H-M   'P 1'
#
loop_
_entity.id
_entity.type
_entity.pdbx_description
1 polymer ?
#
loop_
_entity_poly.entity_id
_entity_poly.type
_entity_poly.pdbx_seq_one_letter_code
_entity_poly.pdbx_strand_id
1 'polypeptide(L)'
;MRVVGLDLAGMDKNDTGFCLLGNQVEVKLLKTDQEILDEIDRVKPDLIAIDAPFSFPVLGTWRPGEAELIKRGFRPVNTHIPSMGLLVKRAIGLVAILRKKGYRVIEVYSKASERILGTTKEPRKNKDEYEALLCALTGKAFLEGKAEDLDGIIIPV
;
A
#
# COMPACT_ATOMS: atom_id res chain seq x y z
N MET A 1 6.42 -9.70 15.12
CA MET A 1 6.37 -8.69 14.05
C MET A 1 4.98 -8.66 13.44
N ARG A 2 4.38 -7.47 13.36
CA ARG A 2 3.05 -7.26 12.78
C ARG A 2 3.14 -6.21 11.68
N VAL A 3 2.63 -6.55 10.50
CA VAL A 3 2.60 -5.66 9.35
C VAL A 3 1.15 -5.48 8.90
N VAL A 4 0.72 -4.25 8.70
CA VAL A 4 -0.57 -3.95 8.08
C VAL A 4 -0.34 -3.58 6.63
N GLY A 5 -1.10 -4.20 5.74
CA GLY A 5 -1.19 -3.83 4.33
C GLY A 5 -2.54 -3.17 4.05
N LEU A 6 -2.53 -2.10 3.26
CA LEU A 6 -3.73 -1.39 2.83
C LEU A 6 -3.75 -1.24 1.32
N ASP A 7 -4.82 -1.73 0.70
CA ASP A 7 -5.20 -1.39 -0.66
C ASP A 7 -6.19 -0.23 -0.59
N LEU A 8 -5.67 1.00 -0.58
CA LEU A 8 -6.42 2.21 -0.28
C LEU A 8 -7.36 2.59 -1.42
N ALA A 9 -8.65 2.77 -1.11
CA ALA A 9 -9.62 3.33 -2.04
C ALA A 9 -9.50 4.87 -2.09
N GLY A 10 -9.80 5.44 -3.25
CA GLY A 10 -9.75 6.89 -3.44
C GLY A 10 -10.80 7.68 -2.67
N MET A 11 -11.93 7.04 -2.36
CA MET A 11 -13.05 7.64 -1.62
C MET A 11 -13.51 6.72 -0.51
N ASP A 12 -13.99 7.30 0.59
CA ASP A 12 -14.44 6.59 1.78
C ASP A 12 -15.72 5.75 1.57
N LYS A 13 -16.46 5.98 0.50
CA LYS A 13 -17.62 5.14 0.14
C LYS A 13 -17.22 3.81 -0.47
N ASN A 14 -15.99 3.68 -0.96
CA ASN A 14 -15.47 2.48 -1.59
C ASN A 14 -14.65 1.65 -0.60
N ASP A 15 -14.53 0.36 -0.88
CA ASP A 15 -13.82 -0.56 -0.01
C ASP A 15 -12.31 -0.36 -0.08
N THR A 16 -11.69 -0.19 1.09
CA THR A 16 -10.25 -0.30 1.29
C THR A 16 -9.96 -1.70 1.83
N GLY A 17 -9.07 -2.42 1.16
CA GLY A 17 -8.59 -3.71 1.64
C GLY A 17 -7.64 -3.51 2.82
N PHE A 18 -7.82 -4.31 3.87
CA PHE A 18 -6.97 -4.32 5.06
C PHE A 18 -6.47 -5.75 5.30
N CYS A 19 -5.18 -5.88 5.53
CA CYS A 19 -4.56 -7.15 5.92
C CYS A 19 -3.65 -6.94 7.13
N LEU A 20 -3.86 -7.70 8.18
CA LEU A 20 -2.91 -7.83 9.27
C LEU A 20 -2.13 -9.13 9.07
N LEU A 21 -0.83 -9.00 8.91
CA LEU A 21 0.10 -10.11 8.78
C LEU A 21 0.93 -10.21 10.07
N GLY A 22 0.68 -11.24 10.85
CA GLY A 22 1.38 -11.52 12.11
C GLY A 22 1.49 -13.02 12.30
N ASN A 23 1.16 -13.52 13.49
CA ASN A 23 1.10 -14.96 13.75
C ASN A 23 0.01 -15.63 12.91
N GLN A 24 -1.06 -14.89 12.62
CA GLN A 24 -2.13 -15.31 11.72
C GLN A 24 -2.36 -14.19 10.70
N VAL A 25 -3.01 -14.52 9.60
CA VAL A 25 -3.41 -13.56 8.58
C VAL A 25 -4.88 -13.19 8.80
N GLU A 26 -5.15 -11.91 8.96
CA GLU A 26 -6.50 -11.36 9.08
C GLU A 26 -6.75 -10.39 7.94
N VAL A 27 -7.82 -10.57 7.18
CA VAL A 27 -8.20 -9.67 6.09
C VAL A 27 -9.62 -9.18 6.30
N LYS A 28 -9.87 -7.93 5.91
CA LYS A 28 -11.20 -7.32 5.97
C LYS A 28 -11.30 -6.13 5.01
N LEU A 29 -12.52 -5.64 4.84
CA LEU A 29 -12.80 -4.43 4.09
C LEU A 29 -13.19 -3.31 5.05
N LEU A 30 -12.62 -2.13 4.83
CA LEU A 30 -12.90 -0.92 5.59
C LEU A 30 -13.29 0.19 4.61
N LYS A 31 -13.96 1.24 5.09
CA LYS A 31 -14.42 2.33 4.23
C LYS A 31 -13.84 3.68 4.62
N THR A 32 -14.09 4.15 5.83
CA THR A 32 -13.72 5.49 6.27
C THR A 32 -12.30 5.54 6.81
N ASP A 33 -11.72 6.75 6.81
CA ASP A 33 -10.42 6.96 7.45
C ASP A 33 -10.47 6.61 8.93
N GLN A 34 -11.60 6.91 9.62
CA GLN A 34 -11.74 6.58 11.02
C GLN A 34 -11.72 5.08 11.26
N GLU A 35 -12.41 4.30 10.42
CA GLU A 35 -12.35 2.83 10.49
C GLU A 35 -10.93 2.30 10.30
N ILE A 36 -10.20 2.88 9.34
CA ILE A 36 -8.80 2.50 9.07
C ILE A 36 -7.91 2.82 10.28
N LEU A 37 -8.03 4.03 10.80
CA LEU A 37 -7.23 4.48 11.96
C LEU A 37 -7.55 3.66 13.21
N ASP A 38 -8.81 3.38 13.48
CA ASP A 38 -9.23 2.57 14.63
C ASP A 38 -8.67 1.16 14.55
N GLU A 39 -8.70 0.56 13.36
CA GLU A 39 -8.20 -0.79 13.15
C GLU A 39 -6.68 -0.86 13.30
N ILE A 40 -5.96 0.15 12.79
CA ILE A 40 -4.51 0.25 12.96
C ILE A 40 -4.15 0.43 14.44
N ASP A 41 -4.87 1.29 15.16
CA ASP A 41 -4.65 1.50 16.60
C ASP A 41 -4.98 0.26 17.43
N ARG A 42 -5.94 -0.57 16.97
CA ARG A 42 -6.25 -1.85 17.62
C ARG A 42 -5.08 -2.83 17.53
N VAL A 43 -4.45 -2.93 16.37
CA VAL A 43 -3.41 -3.93 16.13
C VAL A 43 -2.01 -3.44 16.40
N LYS A 44 -1.76 -2.13 16.40
CA LYS A 44 -0.46 -1.49 16.65
C LYS A 44 0.67 -2.18 15.87
N PRO A 45 0.66 -2.06 14.53
CA PRO A 45 1.65 -2.74 13.69
C PRO A 45 3.04 -2.10 13.82
N ASP A 46 4.07 -2.90 13.53
CA ASP A 46 5.44 -2.42 13.41
C ASP A 46 5.67 -1.65 12.10
N LEU A 47 4.86 -1.92 11.10
CA LEU A 47 4.95 -1.28 9.78
C LEU A 47 3.59 -1.29 9.10
N ILE A 48 3.30 -0.21 8.38
CA ILE A 48 2.12 -0.08 7.52
C ILE A 48 2.59 0.09 6.08
N ALA A 49 2.12 -0.78 5.19
CA ALA A 49 2.43 -0.76 3.77
C ALA A 49 1.16 -0.41 2.98
N ILE A 50 1.17 0.70 2.27
CA ILE A 50 -0.02 1.23 1.57
C ILE A 50 0.21 1.25 0.06
N ASP A 51 -0.71 0.65 -0.69
CA ASP A 51 -0.75 0.75 -2.15
C ASP A 51 -1.51 2.02 -2.53
N ALA A 52 -0.78 3.11 -2.59
CA ALA A 52 -1.23 4.40 -3.09
C ALA A 52 -0.01 5.31 -3.27
N PRO A 53 -0.02 6.22 -4.24
CA PRO A 53 1.05 7.21 -4.34
C PRO A 53 0.99 8.19 -3.16
N PHE A 54 2.14 8.46 -2.55
CA PHE A 54 2.25 9.38 -1.41
C PHE A 54 2.55 10.83 -1.82
N SER A 55 2.70 11.07 -3.11
CA SER A 55 2.98 12.41 -3.65
C SER A 55 2.58 12.50 -5.12
N PHE A 56 2.38 13.74 -5.58
CA PHE A 56 2.25 14.04 -7.00
C PHE A 56 3.62 14.22 -7.64
N PRO A 57 3.74 14.02 -8.98
CA PRO A 57 4.96 14.38 -9.70
C PRO A 57 5.27 15.87 -9.55
N VAL A 58 6.54 16.21 -9.34
CA VAL A 58 7.01 17.61 -9.31
C VAL A 58 7.06 18.17 -10.72
N LEU A 59 7.52 17.36 -11.68
CA LEU A 59 7.61 17.69 -13.11
C LEU A 59 7.07 16.53 -13.93
N GLY A 60 6.35 16.86 -15.00
CA GLY A 60 5.86 15.89 -15.96
C GLY A 60 4.78 14.97 -15.40
N THR A 61 4.70 13.77 -15.95
CA THR A 61 3.64 12.80 -15.67
C THR A 61 4.00 11.84 -14.55
N TRP A 62 5.29 11.50 -14.41
CA TRP A 62 5.75 10.41 -13.54
C TRP A 62 6.72 10.90 -12.48
N ARG A 63 6.57 10.36 -11.28
CA ARG A 63 7.60 10.48 -10.25
C ARG A 63 8.80 9.59 -10.62
N PRO A 64 10.02 9.84 -10.08
CA PRO A 64 11.20 9.01 -10.39
C PRO A 64 10.99 7.51 -10.13
N GLY A 65 10.35 7.13 -9.04
CA GLY A 65 10.05 5.71 -8.75
C GLY A 65 9.08 5.09 -9.75
N GLU A 66 8.10 5.85 -10.22
CA GLU A 66 7.17 5.41 -11.26
C GLU A 66 7.87 5.23 -12.61
N ALA A 67 8.77 6.15 -12.95
CA ALA A 67 9.59 6.02 -14.16
C ALA A 67 10.46 4.75 -14.12
N GLU A 68 11.01 4.41 -12.96
CA GLU A 68 11.77 3.18 -12.78
C GLU A 68 10.88 1.94 -12.93
N LEU A 69 9.67 1.95 -12.38
CA LEU A 69 8.69 0.88 -12.58
C LEU A 69 8.38 0.68 -14.07
N ILE A 70 8.20 1.76 -14.82
CA ILE A 70 7.95 1.71 -16.27
C ILE A 70 9.12 1.06 -17.00
N LYS A 71 10.35 1.40 -16.67
CA LYS A 71 11.55 0.77 -17.24
C LYS A 71 11.59 -0.75 -17.00
N ARG A 72 11.03 -1.20 -15.89
CA ARG A 72 10.96 -2.61 -15.52
C ARG A 72 9.73 -3.34 -16.08
N GLY A 73 8.95 -2.66 -16.92
CA GLY A 73 7.79 -3.25 -17.61
C GLY A 73 6.47 -3.14 -16.87
N PHE A 74 6.40 -2.37 -15.77
CA PHE A 74 5.16 -2.08 -15.08
C PHE A 74 4.45 -0.88 -15.68
N ARG A 75 3.16 -0.74 -15.39
CA ARG A 75 2.33 0.36 -15.92
C ARG A 75 1.57 1.04 -14.78
N PRO A 76 2.25 1.91 -13.99
CA PRO A 76 1.56 2.69 -12.97
C PRO A 76 0.52 3.61 -13.61
N VAL A 77 -0.53 3.93 -12.85
CA VAL A 77 -1.60 4.80 -13.32
C VAL A 77 -1.18 6.27 -13.18
N ASN A 78 -1.50 7.08 -14.18
CA ASN A 78 -1.21 8.50 -14.20
C ASN A 78 -2.00 9.24 -13.11
N THR A 79 -1.31 9.93 -12.19
CA THR A 79 -1.92 10.66 -11.07
C THR A 79 -2.67 11.93 -11.50
N HIS A 80 -2.54 12.37 -12.76
CA HIS A 80 -3.34 13.47 -13.32
C HIS A 80 -4.78 13.05 -13.63
N ILE A 81 -5.07 11.75 -13.69
CA ILE A 81 -6.45 11.27 -13.79
C ILE A 81 -7.19 11.62 -12.50
N PRO A 82 -8.40 12.25 -12.57
CA PRO A 82 -9.09 12.74 -11.37
C PRO A 82 -9.28 11.71 -10.24
N SER A 83 -9.64 10.47 -10.57
CA SER A 83 -9.79 9.40 -9.57
C SER A 83 -8.49 9.09 -8.87
N MET A 84 -7.36 9.11 -9.57
CA MET A 84 -6.03 8.92 -8.98
C MET A 84 -5.62 10.12 -8.13
N GLY A 85 -5.96 11.33 -8.56
CA GLY A 85 -5.72 12.55 -7.77
C GLY A 85 -6.41 12.50 -6.40
N LEU A 86 -7.63 11.99 -6.35
CA LEU A 86 -8.36 11.78 -5.08
C LEU A 86 -7.63 10.77 -4.18
N LEU A 87 -7.16 9.67 -4.77
CA LEU A 87 -6.41 8.65 -4.02
C LEU A 87 -5.12 9.24 -3.43
N VAL A 88 -4.36 9.98 -4.22
CA VAL A 88 -3.10 10.60 -3.75
C VAL A 88 -3.38 11.56 -2.60
N LYS A 89 -4.39 12.42 -2.71
CA LYS A 89 -4.76 13.37 -1.66
C LYS A 89 -5.16 12.66 -0.37
N ARG A 90 -5.95 11.60 -0.49
CA ARG A 90 -6.34 10.78 0.67
C ARG A 90 -5.13 10.13 1.33
N ALA A 91 -4.23 9.55 0.53
CA ALA A 91 -3.01 8.92 1.03
C ALA A 91 -2.12 9.92 1.76
N ILE A 92 -1.90 11.11 1.19
CA ILE A 92 -1.10 12.16 1.83
C ILE A 92 -1.65 12.51 3.21
N GLY A 93 -2.96 12.71 3.33
CA GLY A 93 -3.60 13.04 4.60
C GLY A 93 -3.50 11.91 5.62
N LEU A 94 -3.81 10.70 5.20
CA LEU A 94 -3.78 9.52 6.07
C LEU A 94 -2.36 9.20 6.56
N VAL A 95 -1.38 9.25 5.67
CA VAL A 95 0.02 9.01 6.00
C VAL A 95 0.54 10.05 6.99
N ALA A 96 0.18 11.31 6.82
CA ALA A 96 0.55 12.37 7.76
C ALA A 96 0.03 12.09 9.17
N ILE A 97 -1.24 11.67 9.30
CA ILE A 97 -1.85 11.31 10.59
C ILE A 97 -1.12 10.10 11.21
N LEU A 98 -0.89 9.05 10.44
CA LEU A 98 -0.24 7.83 10.90
C LEU A 98 1.19 8.08 11.38
N ARG A 99 1.96 8.85 10.63
CA ARG A 99 3.33 9.21 11.00
C ARG A 99 3.38 10.07 12.26
N LYS A 100 2.43 11.01 12.41
CA LYS A 100 2.31 11.82 13.63
C LYS A 100 1.99 10.96 14.85
N LYS A 101 1.25 9.88 14.67
CA LYS A 101 0.97 8.89 15.73
C LYS A 101 2.20 8.02 16.06
N GLY A 102 3.27 8.10 15.30
CA GLY A 102 4.50 7.34 15.51
C GLY A 102 4.59 6.06 14.68
N TYR A 103 3.65 5.77 13.80
CA TYR A 103 3.70 4.60 12.94
C TYR A 103 4.69 4.79 11.80
N ARG A 104 5.38 3.72 11.46
CA ARG A 104 6.22 3.64 10.27
C ARG A 104 5.36 3.26 9.08
N VAL A 105 5.42 4.06 8.01
CA VAL A 105 4.55 3.90 6.83
C VAL A 105 5.40 3.91 5.57
N ILE A 106 5.16 2.95 4.68
CA ILE A 106 5.83 2.86 3.36
C ILE A 106 4.81 2.82 2.24
N GLU A 107 5.21 3.37 1.09
CA GLU A 107 4.45 3.24 -0.16
C GLU A 107 4.88 1.96 -0.88
N VAL A 108 3.91 1.17 -1.34
CA VAL A 108 4.15 -0.03 -2.12
C VAL A 108 3.34 0.00 -3.42
N TYR A 109 3.71 -0.86 -4.36
CA TYR A 109 3.01 -1.03 -5.63
C TYR A 109 2.67 -2.51 -5.78
N SER A 110 1.42 -2.87 -5.46
CA SER A 110 1.00 -4.27 -5.29
C SER A 110 1.14 -5.11 -6.57
N LYS A 111 1.02 -4.49 -7.75
CA LYS A 111 1.22 -5.20 -9.03
C LYS A 111 2.65 -5.69 -9.21
N ALA A 112 3.64 -4.93 -8.75
CA ALA A 112 5.02 -5.39 -8.73
C ALA A 112 5.18 -6.52 -7.71
N SER A 113 4.57 -6.39 -6.55
CA SER A 113 4.59 -7.43 -5.52
C SER A 113 3.99 -8.73 -6.03
N GLU A 114 2.86 -8.68 -6.72
CA GLU A 114 2.23 -9.85 -7.31
C GLU A 114 3.14 -10.55 -8.31
N ARG A 115 3.77 -9.80 -9.20
CA ARG A 115 4.67 -10.36 -10.22
C ARG A 115 5.91 -11.00 -9.60
N ILE A 116 6.51 -10.35 -8.61
CA ILE A 116 7.78 -10.78 -8.00
C ILE A 116 7.56 -11.94 -7.04
N LEU A 117 6.53 -11.86 -6.18
CA LEU A 117 6.23 -12.89 -5.18
C LEU A 117 5.47 -14.08 -5.77
N GLY A 118 4.90 -13.91 -6.95
CA GLY A 118 4.03 -14.89 -7.56
C GLY A 118 2.64 -14.90 -6.94
N THR A 119 1.77 -15.78 -7.45
CA THR A 119 0.42 -15.93 -6.89
C THR A 119 0.50 -16.64 -5.55
N THR A 120 -0.08 -16.04 -4.52
CA THR A 120 -0.25 -16.72 -3.23
C THR A 120 -1.27 -17.86 -3.40
N LYS A 121 -1.07 -18.95 -2.66
CA LYS A 121 -2.00 -20.10 -2.67
C LYS A 121 -3.30 -19.82 -1.92
N GLU A 122 -3.43 -18.65 -1.30
CA GLU A 122 -4.62 -18.26 -0.57
C GLU A 122 -5.81 -18.07 -1.52
N PRO A 123 -7.01 -18.55 -1.16
CA PRO A 123 -8.20 -18.34 -1.99
C PRO A 123 -8.50 -16.85 -2.13
N ARG A 124 -8.60 -16.37 -3.35
CA ARG A 124 -8.98 -14.98 -3.64
C ARG A 124 -10.49 -14.81 -3.47
N LYS A 125 -10.93 -14.49 -2.25
CA LYS A 125 -12.34 -14.17 -2.00
C LYS A 125 -12.70 -12.76 -2.46
N ASN A 126 -11.75 -11.82 -2.35
CA ASN A 126 -11.95 -10.42 -2.67
C ASN A 126 -10.64 -9.84 -3.19
N LYS A 127 -10.72 -9.03 -4.27
CA LYS A 127 -9.54 -8.43 -4.90
C LYS A 127 -8.84 -7.45 -3.96
N ASP A 128 -9.59 -6.59 -3.26
CA ASP A 128 -9.02 -5.57 -2.39
C ASP A 128 -8.33 -6.20 -1.18
N GLU A 129 -8.91 -7.25 -0.62
CA GLU A 129 -8.30 -8.03 0.47
C GLU A 129 -7.01 -8.72 0.00
N TYR A 130 -7.01 -9.27 -1.21
CA TYR A 130 -5.84 -9.91 -1.81
C TYR A 130 -4.72 -8.89 -2.05
N GLU A 131 -5.02 -7.72 -2.61
CA GLU A 131 -4.02 -6.68 -2.83
C GLU A 131 -3.48 -6.14 -1.50
N ALA A 132 -4.32 -6.05 -0.46
CA ALA A 132 -3.86 -5.70 0.89
C ALA A 132 -2.89 -6.75 1.45
N LEU A 133 -3.12 -8.02 1.20
CA LEU A 133 -2.18 -9.09 1.56
C LEU A 133 -0.83 -8.91 0.85
N LEU A 134 -0.85 -8.59 -0.44
CA LEU A 134 0.39 -8.32 -1.20
C LEU A 134 1.16 -7.12 -0.61
N CYS A 135 0.45 -6.08 -0.17
CA CYS A 135 1.07 -4.94 0.51
C CYS A 135 1.73 -5.38 1.82
N ALA A 136 1.03 -6.18 2.63
CA ALA A 136 1.57 -6.68 3.89
C ALA A 136 2.80 -7.58 3.67
N LEU A 137 2.77 -8.45 2.67
CA LEU A 137 3.92 -9.30 2.31
C LEU A 137 5.12 -8.47 1.85
N THR A 138 4.88 -7.39 1.11
CA THR A 138 5.95 -6.45 0.73
C THR A 138 6.53 -5.75 1.95
N GLY A 139 5.68 -5.32 2.87
CA GLY A 139 6.13 -4.75 4.14
C GLY A 139 6.96 -5.72 4.97
N LYS A 140 6.56 -6.98 5.02
CA LYS A 140 7.34 -8.03 5.69
C LYS A 140 8.71 -8.19 5.01
N ALA A 141 8.75 -8.27 3.69
CA ALA A 141 10.00 -8.35 2.94
C ALA A 141 10.91 -7.15 3.22
N PHE A 142 10.33 -5.96 3.31
CA PHE A 142 11.06 -4.74 3.67
C PHE A 142 11.71 -4.85 5.06
N LEU A 143 10.97 -5.30 6.06
CA LEU A 143 11.51 -5.49 7.42
C LEU A 143 12.60 -6.57 7.47
N GLU A 144 12.53 -7.55 6.59
CA GLU A 144 13.52 -8.64 6.49
C GLU A 144 14.74 -8.28 5.61
N GLY A 145 14.82 -7.07 5.09
CA GLY A 145 15.88 -6.65 4.19
C GLY A 145 15.80 -7.26 2.80
N LYS A 146 14.61 -7.72 2.39
CA LYS A 146 14.35 -8.36 1.09
C LYS A 146 13.47 -7.50 0.21
N ALA A 147 13.72 -6.22 0.21
CA ALA A 147 12.98 -5.26 -0.60
C ALA A 147 13.94 -4.21 -1.16
N GLU A 148 13.49 -3.58 -2.23
CA GLU A 148 14.21 -2.52 -2.92
C GLU A 148 13.39 -1.24 -2.85
N ASP A 149 14.07 -0.11 -2.64
CA ASP A 149 13.47 1.22 -2.61
C ASP A 149 13.68 1.90 -3.96
N LEU A 150 12.60 2.07 -4.72
CA LEU A 150 12.59 2.78 -5.98
C LEU A 150 12.19 4.25 -5.75
N ASP A 151 13.09 5.00 -5.13
CA ASP A 151 12.87 6.41 -4.82
C ASP A 151 11.55 6.65 -4.08
N GLY A 152 11.32 5.88 -3.02
CA GLY A 152 10.16 5.95 -2.14
C GLY A 152 9.11 4.87 -2.38
N ILE A 153 9.13 4.17 -3.50
CA ILE A 153 8.23 3.05 -3.78
C ILE A 153 8.95 1.75 -3.47
N ILE A 154 8.44 0.99 -2.51
CA ILE A 154 9.07 -0.25 -2.05
C ILE A 154 8.49 -1.42 -2.83
N ILE A 155 9.38 -2.26 -3.36
CA ILE A 155 9.03 -3.52 -4.01
C ILE A 155 9.84 -4.66 -3.41
N PRO A 156 9.32 -5.90 -3.37
CA PRO A 156 10.13 -7.04 -2.93
C PRO A 156 11.22 -7.38 -3.94
N VAL A 157 12.25 -8.04 -3.49
CA VAL A 157 13.32 -8.58 -4.35
C VAL A 157 13.42 -10.10 -4.23
#